data_bbae8cbe5ea3c317b5a88c6c0d7d0c5d
#
_entry.id   bbae8cbe5ea3c317b5a88c6c0d7d0c5d
#
_cell.length_a   1.000
_cell.length_b   1.000
_cell.length_c   1.000
_cell.angle_alpha   90.00
_cell.angle_beta   90.00
_cell.angle_gamma   90.00
#
_symmetry.space_group_name_H-M   'P 1'
#
loop_
_entity.id
_entity.type
_entity.pdbx_description
1 polymer ?
#
loop_
_entity_poly.entity_id
_entity_poly.type
_entity_poly.pdbx_seq_one_letter_code
_entity_poly.pdbx_strand_id
1 'polypeptide(L)'
;MEKKDYIALVDRAKQLSFEYYVLSKPTVMDAQFDALVSEIEQAETDHPDWTLADSPTQMVGSDVQNNGRRLIRHRTRMLSCQKAQTLEAVEKWITATEKKLKRTDDIQYALGWKLDGISCSLVYQDGRLTEASSRGDKGIMGQDLLDHVMLMKSVPQMIDMRGRVEVRGEIICPKDQLDLLGYKDCRTAASALTNQIIPSMDCARLIFVAWQMDSADGIGTESVSMELAENHGFLTCGLVTCWHNEVAERLNEFAAKRDAMPYPTDGVVIKINCKPLAASLGATEHHPKGSIAYKFSVQKKITRVIRIDVSIGEKGGRTPVAYLEPVMIMGREVKHASLYSEKVWQELGVTEGSLVEVGLTNDVTPKIYRVISTPTVLRQAQEPCAVSGSSAGSETVSNDEKMRKVIAIVGAVAITLLMIYFFGLLGPAVFGLLAGGILKG
;
A
#
# COMPACT_ATOMS: atom_id res chain seq x y z
N MET A 1 5.30 2.44 36.22
CA MET A 1 6.47 1.71 35.64
C MET A 1 7.70 1.99 36.48
N GLU A 2 8.63 1.04 36.69
CA GLU A 2 9.92 1.32 37.31
C GLU A 2 10.94 1.74 36.25
N LYS A 3 11.97 2.52 36.64
CA LYS A 3 13.00 3.02 35.69
C LYS A 3 13.72 1.89 34.94
N LYS A 4 13.92 0.72 35.57
CA LYS A 4 14.52 -0.44 34.94
C LYS A 4 13.66 -1.01 33.79
N ASP A 5 12.32 -0.96 33.96
CA ASP A 5 11.38 -1.47 32.94
C ASP A 5 11.36 -0.52 31.74
N TYR A 6 11.42 0.80 31.97
CA TYR A 6 11.59 1.79 30.90
C TYR A 6 12.87 1.54 30.08
N ILE A 7 14.02 1.30 30.74
CA ILE A 7 15.28 0.99 30.04
C ILE A 7 15.12 -0.27 29.18
N ALA A 8 14.50 -1.32 29.71
CA ALA A 8 14.25 -2.56 28.98
C ALA A 8 13.33 -2.35 27.75
N LEU A 9 12.32 -1.49 27.84
CA LEU A 9 11.47 -1.11 26.72
C LEU A 9 12.26 -0.37 25.65
N VAL A 10 13.10 0.60 26.03
CA VAL A 10 13.99 1.34 25.14
C VAL A 10 14.93 0.40 24.40
N ASP A 11 15.61 -0.51 25.10
CA ASP A 11 16.53 -1.48 24.49
C ASP A 11 15.78 -2.44 23.54
N ARG A 12 14.56 -2.86 23.91
CA ARG A 12 13.73 -3.69 23.06
C ARG A 12 13.29 -2.94 21.79
N ALA A 13 12.90 -1.69 21.89
CA ALA A 13 12.53 -0.87 20.74
C ALA A 13 13.72 -0.64 19.80
N LYS A 14 14.93 -0.40 20.33
CA LYS A 14 16.17 -0.32 19.54
C LYS A 14 16.43 -1.61 18.76
N GLN A 15 16.34 -2.76 19.44
CA GLN A 15 16.53 -4.06 18.79
C GLN A 15 15.53 -4.28 17.67
N LEU A 16 14.25 -4.00 17.89
CA LEU A 16 13.19 -4.15 16.88
C LEU A 16 13.37 -3.19 15.70
N SER A 17 13.78 -1.94 15.98
CA SER A 17 14.18 -0.98 14.93
C SER A 17 15.30 -1.52 14.07
N PHE A 18 16.32 -2.10 14.68
CA PHE A 18 17.44 -2.72 13.98
C PHE A 18 16.99 -3.91 13.12
N GLU A 19 16.17 -4.81 13.67
CA GLU A 19 15.61 -5.95 12.95
C GLU A 19 14.76 -5.51 11.73
N TYR A 20 14.00 -4.42 11.88
CA TYR A 20 13.14 -3.87 10.84
C TYR A 20 13.94 -3.13 9.75
N TYR A 21 14.76 -2.14 10.17
CA TYR A 21 15.41 -1.21 9.22
C TYR A 21 16.74 -1.73 8.66
N VAL A 22 17.47 -2.53 9.43
CA VAL A 22 18.81 -2.99 9.04
C VAL A 22 18.79 -4.42 8.51
N LEU A 23 18.13 -5.33 9.23
CA LEU A 23 18.10 -6.74 8.83
C LEU A 23 17.00 -7.06 7.83
N SER A 24 16.03 -6.13 7.58
CA SER A 24 14.83 -6.37 6.78
C SER A 24 14.07 -7.64 7.20
N LYS A 25 14.14 -7.99 8.50
CA LYS A 25 13.53 -9.16 9.13
C LYS A 25 12.72 -8.73 10.36
N PRO A 26 11.59 -8.02 10.19
CA PRO A 26 10.78 -7.62 11.32
C PRO A 26 10.25 -8.83 12.07
N THR A 27 10.44 -8.86 13.37
CA THR A 27 9.93 -9.91 14.28
C THR A 27 8.60 -9.54 14.92
N VAL A 28 8.20 -8.27 14.79
CA VAL A 28 6.91 -7.75 15.30
C VAL A 28 6.17 -6.98 14.21
N MET A 29 4.85 -6.82 14.36
CA MET A 29 4.02 -6.00 13.47
C MET A 29 4.22 -4.51 13.77
N ASP A 30 4.04 -3.66 12.75
CA ASP A 30 4.16 -2.20 12.87
C ASP A 30 3.31 -1.65 14.04
N ALA A 31 2.07 -2.16 14.20
CA ALA A 31 1.19 -1.77 15.30
C ALA A 31 1.72 -2.15 16.69
N GLN A 32 2.48 -3.24 16.81
CA GLN A 32 3.10 -3.64 18.06
C GLN A 32 4.34 -2.79 18.37
N PHE A 33 5.08 -2.41 17.33
CA PHE A 33 6.19 -1.47 17.47
C PHE A 33 5.68 -0.07 17.85
N ASP A 34 4.64 0.42 17.18
CA ASP A 34 4.01 1.71 17.49
C ASP A 34 3.47 1.75 18.93
N ALA A 35 2.86 0.66 19.40
CA ALA A 35 2.40 0.55 20.78
C ALA A 35 3.58 0.61 21.78
N LEU A 36 4.69 -0.07 21.48
CA LEU A 36 5.89 -0.04 22.32
C LEU A 36 6.50 1.37 22.40
N VAL A 37 6.57 2.08 21.25
CA VAL A 37 7.07 3.46 21.19
C VAL A 37 6.15 4.39 21.98
N SER A 38 4.82 4.24 21.85
CA SER A 38 3.85 5.03 22.62
C SER A 38 3.97 4.81 24.14
N GLU A 39 4.28 3.58 24.57
CA GLU A 39 4.53 3.28 26.00
C GLU A 39 5.81 3.97 26.52
N ILE A 40 6.86 4.03 25.70
CA ILE A 40 8.08 4.77 25.99
C ILE A 40 7.81 6.28 26.09
N GLU A 41 7.08 6.86 25.10
CA GLU A 41 6.69 8.28 25.09
C GLU A 41 5.90 8.67 26.33
N GLN A 42 4.97 7.79 26.76
CA GLN A 42 4.20 8.03 27.97
C GLN A 42 5.09 8.02 29.21
N ALA A 43 6.03 7.06 29.33
CA ALA A 43 6.96 6.98 30.45
C ALA A 43 7.89 8.21 30.51
N GLU A 44 8.34 8.74 29.38
CA GLU A 44 9.16 9.94 29.29
C GLU A 44 8.36 11.21 29.60
N THR A 45 7.07 11.23 29.31
CA THR A 45 6.16 12.32 29.68
C THR A 45 5.94 12.34 31.19
N ASP A 46 5.72 11.16 31.80
CA ASP A 46 5.49 11.02 33.25
C ASP A 46 6.76 11.25 34.07
N HIS A 47 7.93 10.90 33.50
CA HIS A 47 9.25 10.98 34.14
C HIS A 47 10.31 11.58 33.19
N PRO A 48 10.30 12.91 32.95
CA PRO A 48 11.25 13.55 32.00
C PRO A 48 12.74 13.34 32.35
N ASP A 49 13.06 13.08 33.61
CA ASP A 49 14.40 12.77 34.10
C ASP A 49 14.90 11.35 33.76
N TRP A 50 14.01 10.48 33.25
CA TRP A 50 14.39 9.15 32.76
C TRP A 50 14.79 9.17 31.29
N THR A 51 14.39 10.19 30.54
CA THR A 51 14.61 10.26 29.10
C THR A 51 16.07 10.03 28.75
N LEU A 52 16.33 8.92 28.05
CA LEU A 52 17.67 8.57 27.55
C LEU A 52 17.95 9.30 26.23
N ALA A 53 19.16 9.84 26.08
CA ALA A 53 19.56 10.52 24.85
C ALA A 53 19.49 9.58 23.62
N ASP A 54 19.59 8.28 23.83
CA ASP A 54 19.51 7.22 22.84
C ASP A 54 18.15 6.48 22.83
N SER A 55 17.12 7.03 23.47
CA SER A 55 15.75 6.53 23.36
C SER A 55 15.22 6.65 21.94
N PRO A 56 14.46 5.66 21.40
CA PRO A 56 13.80 5.76 20.10
C PRO A 56 12.89 6.97 19.93
N THR A 57 12.42 7.56 21.02
CA THR A 57 11.63 8.80 21.02
C THR A 57 12.50 10.05 20.85
N GLN A 58 13.76 10.00 21.31
CA GLN A 58 14.75 11.09 21.22
C GLN A 58 15.68 10.88 20.03
N MET A 59 16.00 9.64 19.72
CA MET A 59 16.80 9.28 18.57
C MET A 59 15.91 9.07 17.36
N VAL A 60 16.25 9.75 16.31
CA VAL A 60 15.78 9.48 14.96
C VAL A 60 16.27 8.08 14.60
N GLY A 61 15.35 7.12 14.43
CA GLY A 61 15.65 5.68 14.27
C GLY A 61 16.90 5.43 13.46
N SER A 62 17.74 4.54 13.92
CA SER A 62 18.99 4.04 13.34
C SER A 62 20.27 4.87 13.47
N ASP A 63 20.32 5.97 14.22
CA ASP A 63 21.64 6.58 14.55
C ASP A 63 22.55 5.63 15.36
N VAL A 64 22.01 4.52 15.87
CA VAL A 64 22.75 3.52 16.66
C VAL A 64 23.61 2.60 15.78
N GLN A 65 23.38 2.55 14.48
CA GLN A 65 24.24 1.81 13.55
C GLN A 65 24.48 2.62 12.28
N ASN A 66 25.32 3.63 12.44
CA ASN A 66 26.04 4.18 11.32
C ASN A 66 26.93 3.04 10.77
N ASN A 67 26.45 2.34 9.74
CA ASN A 67 27.17 1.29 9.02
C ASN A 67 28.44 1.82 8.32
N GLY A 68 29.09 2.84 8.90
CA GLY A 68 30.23 3.54 8.32
C GLY A 68 29.87 4.50 7.19
N ARG A 69 28.58 4.72 6.91
CA ARG A 69 28.14 5.67 5.89
C ARG A 69 28.05 7.09 6.43
N ARG A 70 28.42 8.03 5.58
CA ARG A 70 28.22 9.46 5.83
C ARG A 70 26.72 9.75 5.92
N LEU A 71 26.34 10.57 6.91
CA LEU A 71 25.00 11.13 7.02
C LEU A 71 24.95 12.53 6.41
N ILE A 72 23.89 12.81 5.65
CA ILE A 72 23.65 14.09 4.97
C ILE A 72 22.40 14.70 5.56
N ARG A 73 22.50 15.96 6.05
CA ARG A 73 21.37 16.69 6.59
C ARG A 73 20.56 17.32 5.45
N HIS A 74 19.26 17.05 5.39
CA HIS A 74 18.36 17.69 4.46
C HIS A 74 18.19 19.19 4.81
N ARG A 75 18.25 20.05 3.79
CA ARG A 75 17.99 21.49 3.98
C ARG A 75 16.55 21.74 4.43
N THR A 76 15.61 21.02 3.85
CA THR A 76 14.21 20.96 4.24
C THR A 76 13.81 19.52 4.52
N ARG A 77 13.05 19.28 5.60
CA ARG A 77 12.67 17.93 5.98
C ARG A 77 11.94 17.18 4.87
N MET A 78 12.24 15.91 4.69
CA MET A 78 11.53 15.01 3.78
C MET A 78 10.37 14.35 4.53
N LEU A 79 9.24 15.06 4.66
CA LEU A 79 8.08 14.58 5.38
C LEU A 79 7.30 13.54 4.58
N SER A 80 6.59 12.66 5.28
CA SER A 80 5.61 11.74 4.68
C SER A 80 4.29 12.45 4.44
N CYS A 81 3.50 12.03 3.45
CA CYS A 81 2.13 12.53 3.28
C CYS A 81 1.17 11.89 4.28
N GLN A 82 0.16 12.65 4.73
CA GLN A 82 -1.00 12.09 5.40
C GLN A 82 -1.68 11.07 4.48
N LYS A 83 -2.19 9.97 5.03
CA LYS A 83 -2.80 8.87 4.24
C LYS A 83 -4.32 9.02 4.23
N ALA A 84 -4.93 8.83 3.06
CA ALA A 84 -6.36 8.62 2.87
C ALA A 84 -6.60 7.25 2.24
N GLN A 85 -7.59 6.51 2.75
CA GLN A 85 -7.94 5.17 2.25
C GLN A 85 -9.26 5.17 1.47
N THR A 86 -9.98 6.27 1.46
CA THR A 86 -11.27 6.41 0.77
C THR A 86 -11.35 7.75 0.04
N LEU A 87 -12.21 7.83 -0.98
CA LEU A 87 -12.46 9.08 -1.71
C LEU A 87 -13.08 10.14 -0.80
N GLU A 88 -13.93 9.75 0.15
CA GLU A 88 -14.55 10.67 1.11
C GLU A 88 -13.49 11.32 2.02
N ALA A 89 -12.41 10.58 2.37
CA ALA A 89 -11.31 11.13 3.15
C ALA A 89 -10.50 12.16 2.35
N VAL A 90 -10.34 11.94 1.04
CA VAL A 90 -9.72 12.91 0.11
C VAL A 90 -10.60 14.16 0.01
N GLU A 91 -11.88 14.00 -0.24
CA GLU A 91 -12.86 15.08 -0.35
C GLU A 91 -12.90 15.95 0.92
N LYS A 92 -12.92 15.29 2.08
CA LYS A 92 -12.83 15.98 3.38
C LYS A 92 -11.56 16.81 3.53
N TRP A 93 -10.41 16.28 3.06
CA TRP A 93 -9.14 16.99 3.08
C TRP A 93 -9.16 18.21 2.13
N ILE A 94 -9.68 18.05 0.91
CA ILE A 94 -9.82 19.14 -0.07
C ILE A 94 -10.69 20.25 0.52
N THR A 95 -11.89 19.94 0.97
CA THR A 95 -12.83 20.91 1.55
C THR A 95 -12.23 21.66 2.76
N ALA A 96 -11.54 20.93 3.65
CA ALA A 96 -10.86 21.54 4.80
C ALA A 96 -9.70 22.47 4.39
N THR A 97 -8.99 22.10 3.33
CA THR A 97 -7.88 22.87 2.76
C THR A 97 -8.37 24.17 2.11
N GLU A 98 -9.40 24.09 1.27
CA GLU A 98 -10.03 25.25 0.62
C GLU A 98 -10.62 26.21 1.65
N LYS A 99 -11.32 25.71 2.65
CA LYS A 99 -11.84 26.51 3.77
C LYS A 99 -10.72 27.24 4.50
N LYS A 100 -9.59 26.58 4.77
CA LYS A 100 -8.46 27.17 5.47
C LYS A 100 -7.77 28.24 4.65
N LEU A 101 -7.69 28.06 3.34
CA LEU A 101 -7.13 29.02 2.39
C LEU A 101 -8.11 30.15 2.05
N LYS A 102 -9.37 30.04 2.49
CA LYS A 102 -10.48 30.96 2.13
C LYS A 102 -10.65 31.08 0.61
N ARG A 103 -10.49 29.96 -0.09
CA ARG A 103 -10.63 29.83 -1.53
C ARG A 103 -11.52 28.64 -1.83
N THR A 104 -12.40 28.77 -2.80
CA THR A 104 -13.28 27.73 -3.31
C THR A 104 -13.20 27.75 -4.82
N ASP A 105 -13.09 26.56 -5.43
CA ASP A 105 -13.13 26.31 -6.88
C ASP A 105 -12.00 26.98 -7.72
N ASP A 106 -11.01 27.62 -7.09
CA ASP A 106 -9.86 28.24 -7.76
C ASP A 106 -8.51 27.61 -7.42
N ILE A 107 -8.53 26.43 -6.76
CA ILE A 107 -7.34 25.67 -6.43
C ILE A 107 -7.17 24.54 -7.42
N GLN A 108 -6.05 24.57 -8.15
CA GLN A 108 -5.63 23.46 -8.99
C GLN A 108 -4.81 22.45 -8.16
N TYR A 109 -5.15 21.18 -8.30
CA TYR A 109 -4.46 20.06 -7.68
C TYR A 109 -3.57 19.35 -8.69
N ALA A 110 -2.43 18.85 -8.21
CA ALA A 110 -1.46 18.07 -8.96
C ALA A 110 -1.47 16.64 -8.40
N LEU A 111 -1.75 15.66 -9.24
CA LEU A 111 -1.86 14.25 -8.91
C LEU A 111 -0.73 13.48 -9.59
N GLY A 112 0.05 12.71 -8.82
CA GLY A 112 1.11 11.87 -9.35
C GLY A 112 1.12 10.50 -8.69
N TRP A 113 1.69 9.51 -9.38
CA TRP A 113 1.81 8.16 -8.82
C TRP A 113 2.52 8.17 -7.46
N LYS A 114 1.91 7.50 -6.50
CA LYS A 114 2.58 7.18 -5.24
C LYS A 114 3.46 5.97 -5.47
N LEU A 115 4.73 6.25 -5.67
CA LEU A 115 5.75 5.27 -5.96
C LEU A 115 6.07 4.43 -4.71
N ASP A 116 6.39 3.16 -4.88
CA ASP A 116 6.76 2.26 -3.79
C ASP A 116 8.22 1.83 -3.92
N GLY A 117 9.11 2.57 -3.30
CA GLY A 117 10.55 2.39 -3.34
C GLY A 117 11.25 2.98 -2.12
N ILE A 118 12.43 3.52 -2.32
CA ILE A 118 13.27 4.18 -1.32
C ILE A 118 13.38 5.66 -1.66
N SER A 119 12.85 6.53 -0.81
CA SER A 119 12.90 7.98 -1.03
C SER A 119 14.35 8.47 -1.01
N CYS A 120 14.67 9.28 -2.01
CA CYS A 120 16.00 9.83 -2.20
C CYS A 120 15.94 11.30 -2.61
N SER A 121 16.86 12.12 -2.10
CA SER A 121 17.12 13.50 -2.50
C SER A 121 18.43 13.56 -3.27
N LEU A 122 18.40 14.13 -4.46
CA LEU A 122 19.57 14.43 -5.29
C LEU A 122 19.82 15.94 -5.26
N VAL A 123 21.05 16.36 -5.02
CA VAL A 123 21.45 17.78 -4.99
C VAL A 123 22.45 18.05 -6.10
N TYR A 124 22.11 19.00 -6.93
CA TYR A 124 22.97 19.52 -7.97
C TYR A 124 23.49 20.91 -7.56
N GLN A 125 24.77 21.13 -7.79
CA GLN A 125 25.40 22.43 -7.64
C GLN A 125 25.99 22.85 -8.99
N ASP A 126 25.50 23.97 -9.52
CA ASP A 126 25.87 24.49 -10.84
C ASP A 126 25.84 23.43 -11.95
N GLY A 127 24.73 22.68 -11.94
CA GLY A 127 24.44 21.62 -12.89
C GLY A 127 25.08 20.27 -12.62
N ARG A 128 26.00 20.12 -11.69
CA ARG A 128 26.69 18.87 -11.36
C ARG A 128 26.02 18.20 -10.16
N LEU A 129 25.76 16.91 -10.22
CA LEU A 129 25.32 16.11 -9.08
C LEU A 129 26.45 16.05 -8.02
N THR A 130 26.18 16.55 -6.82
CA THR A 130 27.16 16.65 -5.72
C THR A 130 26.79 15.84 -4.49
N GLU A 131 25.48 15.62 -4.25
CA GLU A 131 24.99 14.87 -3.10
C GLU A 131 23.79 14.02 -3.50
N ALA A 132 23.68 12.83 -2.91
CA ALA A 132 22.49 12.02 -2.93
C ALA A 132 22.28 11.42 -1.55
N SER A 133 21.05 11.47 -1.03
CA SER A 133 20.79 10.94 0.31
C SER A 133 19.41 10.31 0.43
N SER A 134 19.31 9.23 1.21
CA SER A 134 18.02 8.65 1.58
C SER A 134 17.22 9.65 2.43
N ARG A 135 15.90 9.43 2.56
CA ARG A 135 15.06 10.26 3.43
C ARG A 135 15.54 10.20 4.90
N GLY A 136 16.01 9.04 5.32
CA GLY A 136 16.29 8.76 6.72
C GLY A 136 15.03 8.77 7.58
N ASP A 137 15.22 8.60 8.89
CA ASP A 137 14.14 8.73 9.85
C ASP A 137 13.78 10.21 10.06
N LYS A 138 12.50 10.50 10.36
CA LYS A 138 11.94 11.86 10.51
C LYS A 138 12.29 12.84 9.36
N GLY A 139 12.95 12.38 8.30
CA GLY A 139 13.32 13.18 7.12
C GLY A 139 14.31 14.31 7.41
N ILE A 140 15.12 14.21 8.44
CA ILE A 140 16.13 15.23 8.84
C ILE A 140 17.51 14.89 8.31
N MET A 141 17.94 13.64 8.52
CA MET A 141 19.24 13.12 8.12
C MET A 141 19.04 11.87 7.27
N GLY A 142 19.70 11.78 6.13
CA GLY A 142 19.70 10.58 5.28
C GLY A 142 21.09 10.00 5.11
N GLN A 143 21.17 8.70 4.78
CA GLN A 143 22.44 8.06 4.43
C GLN A 143 22.88 8.52 3.06
N ASP A 144 24.20 8.72 2.88
CA ASP A 144 24.79 9.05 1.59
C ASP A 144 24.57 7.90 0.59
N LEU A 145 24.00 8.23 -0.56
CA LEU A 145 23.68 7.32 -1.66
C LEU A 145 24.37 7.73 -2.97
N LEU A 146 25.31 8.69 -2.95
CA LEU A 146 25.87 9.25 -4.17
C LEU A 146 26.45 8.16 -5.08
N ASP A 147 27.29 7.28 -4.55
CA ASP A 147 27.91 6.22 -5.34
C ASP A 147 26.88 5.20 -5.90
N HIS A 148 25.75 5.02 -5.20
CA HIS A 148 24.67 4.14 -5.66
C HIS A 148 23.92 4.75 -6.84
N VAL A 149 23.53 6.02 -6.72
CA VAL A 149 22.74 6.69 -7.77
C VAL A 149 23.57 7.01 -9.01
N MET A 150 24.89 7.16 -8.87
CA MET A 150 25.81 7.32 -10.00
C MET A 150 25.81 6.10 -10.94
N LEU A 151 25.43 4.92 -10.48
CA LEU A 151 25.28 3.71 -11.30
C LEU A 151 23.94 3.67 -12.04
N MET A 152 22.93 4.46 -11.61
CA MET A 152 21.58 4.44 -12.19
C MET A 152 21.52 5.28 -13.46
N LYS A 153 21.17 4.67 -14.60
CA LYS A 153 21.04 5.38 -15.90
C LYS A 153 19.95 6.47 -15.90
N SER A 154 18.96 6.36 -15.01
CA SER A 154 17.86 7.32 -14.86
C SER A 154 18.23 8.57 -14.05
N VAL A 155 19.47 8.65 -13.54
CA VAL A 155 19.95 9.80 -12.79
C VAL A 155 20.93 10.59 -13.67
N PRO A 156 20.55 11.75 -14.22
CA PRO A 156 21.45 12.62 -14.93
C PRO A 156 22.59 13.07 -14.01
N GLN A 157 23.84 12.89 -14.43
CA GLN A 157 25.01 13.37 -13.66
C GLN A 157 25.23 14.86 -13.81
N MET A 158 24.66 15.44 -14.88
CA MET A 158 24.67 16.88 -15.18
C MET A 158 23.32 17.32 -15.67
N ILE A 159 22.89 18.52 -15.24
CA ILE A 159 21.69 19.22 -15.70
C ILE A 159 22.06 20.65 -16.12
N ASP A 160 21.34 21.24 -17.04
CA ASP A 160 21.59 22.62 -17.48
C ASP A 160 20.84 23.63 -16.59
N MET A 161 21.26 23.70 -15.31
CA MET A 161 20.76 24.65 -14.32
C MET A 161 21.90 25.17 -13.46
N ARG A 162 21.86 26.49 -13.16
CA ARG A 162 22.83 27.11 -12.24
C ARG A 162 22.32 27.14 -10.82
N GLY A 163 23.25 27.33 -9.89
CA GLY A 163 22.95 27.35 -8.47
C GLY A 163 22.62 25.98 -7.92
N ARG A 164 21.97 25.97 -6.77
CA ARG A 164 21.56 24.71 -6.10
C ARG A 164 20.18 24.27 -6.58
N VAL A 165 20.11 23.07 -7.10
CA VAL A 165 18.86 22.38 -7.46
C VAL A 165 18.74 21.12 -6.63
N GLU A 166 17.56 20.87 -6.07
CA GLU A 166 17.25 19.65 -5.34
C GLU A 166 16.12 18.89 -6.05
N VAL A 167 16.39 17.63 -6.40
CA VAL A 167 15.40 16.73 -7.01
C VAL A 167 15.10 15.63 -6.03
N ARG A 168 13.85 15.53 -5.60
CA ARG A 168 13.38 14.46 -4.72
C ARG A 168 12.59 13.44 -5.53
N GLY A 169 12.85 12.18 -5.25
CA GLY A 169 12.26 11.07 -5.97
C GLY A 169 12.27 9.79 -5.17
N GLU A 170 11.99 8.72 -5.87
CA GLU A 170 11.98 7.37 -5.32
C GLU A 170 12.94 6.50 -6.13
N ILE A 171 13.83 5.78 -5.47
CA ILE A 171 14.62 4.71 -6.08
C ILE A 171 13.78 3.45 -6.10
N ILE A 172 13.56 2.88 -7.27
CA ILE A 172 12.62 1.81 -7.51
C ILE A 172 13.30 0.67 -8.27
N CYS A 173 12.94 -0.56 -7.96
CA CYS A 173 13.22 -1.72 -8.80
C CYS A 173 12.06 -1.90 -9.79
N PRO A 174 12.28 -1.81 -11.11
CA PRO A 174 11.27 -2.15 -12.12
C PRO A 174 10.85 -3.62 -12.00
N LYS A 175 9.59 -3.93 -12.35
CA LYS A 175 9.03 -5.28 -12.23
C LYS A 175 9.78 -6.32 -13.07
N ASP A 176 10.24 -5.94 -14.26
CA ASP A 176 11.01 -6.77 -15.19
C ASP A 176 12.46 -7.06 -14.73
N GLN A 177 12.98 -6.29 -13.76
CA GLN A 177 14.31 -6.50 -13.19
C GLN A 177 14.28 -7.40 -11.94
N LEU A 178 13.10 -7.64 -11.36
CA LEU A 178 12.96 -8.35 -10.09
C LEU A 178 13.51 -9.78 -10.14
N ASP A 179 13.16 -10.54 -11.19
CA ASP A 179 13.59 -11.93 -11.35
C ASP A 179 15.11 -12.02 -11.57
N LEU A 180 15.69 -11.06 -12.29
CA LEU A 180 17.13 -10.97 -12.54
C LEU A 180 17.93 -10.67 -11.26
N LEU A 181 17.32 -9.93 -10.34
CA LEU A 181 17.92 -9.57 -9.07
C LEU A 181 17.70 -10.63 -7.97
N GLY A 182 16.76 -11.55 -8.16
CA GLY A 182 16.50 -12.68 -7.24
C GLY A 182 15.88 -12.29 -5.90
N TYR A 183 15.25 -11.11 -5.80
CA TYR A 183 14.57 -10.66 -4.60
C TYR A 183 13.08 -11.03 -4.59
N LYS A 184 12.50 -11.07 -3.40
CA LYS A 184 11.08 -11.42 -3.19
C LYS A 184 10.12 -10.41 -3.81
N ASP A 185 10.44 -9.12 -3.73
CA ASP A 185 9.64 -8.01 -4.24
C ASP A 185 10.52 -6.80 -4.56
N CYS A 186 9.97 -5.87 -5.36
CA CYS A 186 10.70 -4.71 -5.86
C CYS A 186 11.18 -3.76 -4.76
N ARG A 187 10.39 -3.56 -3.70
CA ARG A 187 10.77 -2.69 -2.59
C ARG A 187 11.92 -3.28 -1.78
N THR A 188 11.87 -4.59 -1.51
CA THR A 188 12.97 -5.31 -0.85
C THR A 188 14.24 -5.26 -1.69
N ALA A 189 14.15 -5.41 -3.03
CA ALA A 189 15.29 -5.27 -3.92
C ALA A 189 15.92 -3.87 -3.85
N ALA A 190 15.11 -2.82 -3.99
CA ALA A 190 15.59 -1.44 -3.89
C ALA A 190 16.23 -1.16 -2.52
N SER A 191 15.59 -1.60 -1.42
CA SER A 191 16.10 -1.42 -0.07
C SER A 191 17.42 -2.17 0.15
N ALA A 192 17.51 -3.44 -0.24
CA ALA A 192 18.70 -4.25 -0.06
C ALA A 192 19.90 -3.67 -0.81
N LEU A 193 19.71 -3.26 -2.07
CA LEU A 193 20.78 -2.69 -2.90
C LEU A 193 21.22 -1.31 -2.40
N THR A 194 20.29 -0.44 -2.00
CA THR A 194 20.63 0.89 -1.47
C THR A 194 21.21 0.83 -0.06
N ASN A 195 21.03 -0.25 0.70
CA ASN A 195 21.61 -0.44 2.01
C ASN A 195 23.02 -1.08 2.00
N GLN A 196 23.56 -1.48 0.85
CA GLN A 196 24.94 -1.97 0.74
C GLN A 196 25.94 -0.83 1.03
N ILE A 197 26.97 -1.06 1.82
CA ILE A 197 28.00 -0.06 2.12
C ILE A 197 28.74 0.32 0.82
N ILE A 198 29.12 -0.68 0.03
CA ILE A 198 29.72 -0.52 -1.28
C ILE A 198 28.65 -0.92 -2.31
N PRO A 199 28.27 -0.01 -3.23
CA PRO A 199 27.24 -0.32 -4.20
C PRO A 199 27.68 -1.44 -5.15
N SER A 200 26.81 -2.41 -5.37
CA SER A 200 27.02 -3.41 -6.43
C SER A 200 26.57 -2.86 -7.79
N MET A 201 27.07 -3.47 -8.86
CA MET A 201 26.66 -3.14 -10.24
C MET A 201 25.13 -3.36 -10.47
N ASP A 202 24.46 -4.13 -9.60
CA ASP A 202 23.01 -4.32 -9.67
C ASP A 202 22.24 -3.05 -9.37
N CYS A 203 22.85 -2.03 -8.73
CA CYS A 203 22.25 -0.70 -8.60
C CYS A 203 21.94 -0.06 -9.96
N ALA A 204 22.65 -0.44 -11.03
CA ALA A 204 22.38 0.00 -12.40
C ALA A 204 21.02 -0.50 -12.96
N ARG A 205 20.40 -1.50 -12.32
CA ARG A 205 19.06 -2.03 -12.64
C ARG A 205 17.94 -1.28 -11.96
N LEU A 206 18.26 -0.47 -10.94
CA LEU A 206 17.31 0.40 -10.29
C LEU A 206 17.09 1.67 -11.12
N ILE A 207 15.94 2.29 -10.93
CA ILE A 207 15.61 3.59 -11.51
C ILE A 207 15.30 4.61 -10.42
N PHE A 208 15.61 5.87 -10.69
CA PHE A 208 15.16 7.01 -9.91
C PHE A 208 13.99 7.67 -10.65
N VAL A 209 12.89 7.92 -9.94
CA VAL A 209 11.70 8.58 -10.48
C VAL A 209 11.42 9.81 -9.65
N ALA A 210 11.51 10.99 -10.24
CA ALA A 210 11.32 12.28 -9.57
C ALA A 210 9.84 12.54 -9.26
N TRP A 211 9.57 13.14 -8.09
CA TRP A 211 8.25 13.62 -7.69
C TRP A 211 8.26 15.06 -7.15
N GLN A 212 9.43 15.71 -7.10
CA GLN A 212 9.60 17.12 -6.78
C GLN A 212 10.95 17.60 -7.30
N MET A 213 10.99 18.82 -7.83
CA MET A 213 12.21 19.55 -8.16
C MET A 213 12.10 20.98 -7.64
N ASP A 214 13.12 21.44 -6.95
CA ASP A 214 13.21 22.78 -6.40
C ASP A 214 14.56 23.42 -6.79
N SER A 215 14.55 24.71 -7.09
CA SER A 215 15.74 25.50 -7.37
C SER A 215 15.90 26.64 -6.36
N ALA A 216 17.06 27.24 -6.32
CA ALA A 216 17.34 28.40 -5.46
C ALA A 216 16.45 29.62 -5.83
N ASP A 217 16.10 29.75 -7.09
CA ASP A 217 15.25 30.84 -7.61
C ASP A 217 13.75 30.58 -7.41
N GLY A 218 13.41 29.36 -6.92
CA GLY A 218 12.05 28.90 -6.70
C GLY A 218 11.37 28.40 -7.98
N ILE A 219 10.50 27.39 -7.81
CA ILE A 219 9.63 26.85 -8.86
C ILE A 219 8.19 26.98 -8.35
N GLY A 220 7.35 27.74 -9.05
CA GLY A 220 6.06 28.19 -8.56
C GLY A 220 5.00 27.10 -8.44
N THR A 221 5.07 26.04 -9.28
CA THR A 221 4.05 24.99 -9.31
C THR A 221 4.68 23.59 -9.35
N GLU A 222 3.91 22.59 -8.94
CA GLU A 222 4.30 21.18 -9.04
C GLU A 222 4.38 20.71 -10.50
N SER A 223 3.48 21.22 -11.36
CA SER A 223 3.48 20.89 -12.80
C SER A 223 4.75 21.39 -13.49
N VAL A 224 5.13 22.65 -13.30
CA VAL A 224 6.40 23.19 -13.83
C VAL A 224 7.61 22.46 -13.24
N SER A 225 7.54 22.08 -11.97
CA SER A 225 8.58 21.28 -11.31
C SER A 225 8.84 19.96 -12.03
N MET A 226 7.77 19.24 -12.42
CA MET A 226 7.91 17.95 -13.12
C MET A 226 8.28 18.14 -14.60
N GLU A 227 7.76 19.15 -15.27
CA GLU A 227 8.15 19.50 -16.63
C GLU A 227 9.66 19.81 -16.73
N LEU A 228 10.17 20.61 -15.79
CA LEU A 228 11.60 20.89 -15.71
C LEU A 228 12.42 19.63 -15.44
N ALA A 229 11.96 18.75 -14.55
CA ALA A 229 12.63 17.49 -14.30
C ALA A 229 12.69 16.61 -15.58
N GLU A 230 11.61 16.50 -16.33
CA GLU A 230 11.55 15.78 -17.62
C GLU A 230 12.50 16.38 -18.65
N ASN A 231 12.52 17.71 -18.80
CA ASN A 231 13.39 18.42 -19.71
C ASN A 231 14.89 18.22 -19.39
N HIS A 232 15.22 17.89 -18.13
CA HIS A 232 16.58 17.54 -17.70
C HIS A 232 16.85 16.03 -17.66
N GLY A 233 15.96 15.21 -18.24
CA GLY A 233 16.17 13.78 -18.43
C GLY A 233 15.78 12.88 -17.26
N PHE A 234 15.05 13.39 -16.27
CA PHE A 234 14.51 12.55 -15.21
C PHE A 234 13.25 11.83 -15.67
N LEU A 235 13.08 10.59 -15.21
CA LEU A 235 11.77 9.97 -15.16
C LEU A 235 10.96 10.66 -14.06
N THR A 236 9.65 10.89 -14.29
CA THR A 236 8.78 11.56 -13.32
C THR A 236 7.62 10.68 -12.87
N CYS A 237 6.95 11.12 -11.81
CA CYS A 237 5.80 10.42 -11.24
C CYS A 237 4.52 10.49 -12.11
N GLY A 238 4.60 10.94 -13.36
CA GLY A 238 3.45 11.04 -14.26
C GLY A 238 2.37 11.98 -13.73
N LEU A 239 2.79 13.22 -13.42
CA LEU A 239 1.93 14.20 -12.77
C LEU A 239 0.89 14.75 -13.76
N VAL A 240 -0.38 14.80 -13.32
CA VAL A 240 -1.48 15.45 -14.01
C VAL A 240 -2.08 16.53 -13.11
N THR A 241 -2.60 17.62 -13.70
CA THR A 241 -3.31 18.67 -12.97
C THR A 241 -4.80 18.60 -13.23
N CYS A 242 -5.59 18.92 -12.22
CA CYS A 242 -7.05 18.99 -12.32
C CYS A 242 -7.65 19.94 -11.29
N TRP A 243 -8.91 20.28 -11.46
CA TRP A 243 -9.69 21.03 -10.48
C TRP A 243 -10.34 20.09 -9.47
N HIS A 244 -10.83 20.64 -8.35
CA HIS A 244 -11.46 19.88 -7.26
C HIS A 244 -12.48 18.86 -7.77
N ASN A 245 -13.43 19.30 -8.60
CA ASN A 245 -14.51 18.46 -9.13
C ASN A 245 -14.05 17.30 -10.03
N GLU A 246 -12.82 17.32 -10.50
CA GLU A 246 -12.23 16.29 -11.37
C GLU A 246 -11.38 15.27 -10.59
N VAL A 247 -11.02 15.57 -9.32
CA VAL A 247 -10.07 14.75 -8.54
C VAL A 247 -10.52 13.30 -8.45
N ALA A 248 -11.80 13.06 -8.15
CA ALA A 248 -12.31 11.69 -8.00
C ALA A 248 -12.22 10.89 -9.32
N GLU A 249 -12.52 11.53 -10.46
CA GLU A 249 -12.40 10.92 -11.79
C GLU A 249 -10.94 10.57 -12.09
N ARG A 250 -10.02 11.51 -11.87
CA ARG A 250 -8.58 11.27 -12.07
C ARG A 250 -8.04 10.15 -11.19
N LEU A 251 -8.47 10.06 -9.93
CA LEU A 251 -8.09 8.96 -9.05
C LEU A 251 -8.56 7.60 -9.59
N ASN A 252 -9.75 7.53 -10.17
CA ASN A 252 -10.26 6.31 -10.82
C ASN A 252 -9.45 5.96 -12.08
N GLU A 253 -9.03 6.94 -12.89
CA GLU A 253 -8.14 6.71 -14.02
C GLU A 253 -6.79 6.14 -13.60
N PHE A 254 -6.19 6.69 -12.51
CA PHE A 254 -4.96 6.13 -11.94
C PHE A 254 -5.18 4.68 -11.47
N ALA A 255 -6.27 4.42 -10.75
CA ALA A 255 -6.58 3.07 -10.29
C ALA A 255 -6.71 2.07 -11.44
N ALA A 256 -7.34 2.46 -12.55
CA ALA A 256 -7.50 1.61 -13.74
C ALA A 256 -6.16 1.31 -14.45
N LYS A 257 -5.18 2.22 -14.38
CA LYS A 257 -3.86 2.07 -15.00
C LYS A 257 -2.83 1.39 -14.11
N ARG A 258 -3.14 1.16 -12.83
CA ARG A 258 -2.19 0.68 -11.82
C ARG A 258 -1.45 -0.60 -12.22
N ASP A 259 -2.18 -1.59 -12.71
CA ASP A 259 -1.60 -2.91 -13.00
C ASP A 259 -0.65 -2.88 -14.21
N ALA A 260 -0.85 -1.91 -15.12
CA ALA A 260 0.00 -1.70 -16.29
C ALA A 260 1.31 -0.94 -15.99
N MET A 261 1.46 -0.40 -14.77
CA MET A 261 2.69 0.32 -14.42
C MET A 261 3.90 -0.61 -14.40
N PRO A 262 5.05 -0.20 -14.99
CA PRO A 262 6.25 -1.03 -15.05
C PRO A 262 6.96 -1.17 -13.68
N TYR A 263 6.53 -0.42 -12.68
CA TYR A 263 7.06 -0.42 -11.32
C TYR A 263 5.93 -0.37 -10.27
N PRO A 264 6.21 -0.77 -9.02
CA PRO A 264 5.19 -0.82 -7.98
C PRO A 264 4.70 0.59 -7.58
N THR A 265 3.37 0.71 -7.44
CA THR A 265 2.69 1.92 -6.97
C THR A 265 1.63 1.54 -5.96
N ASP A 266 1.52 2.26 -4.84
CA ASP A 266 0.55 1.97 -3.79
C ASP A 266 -0.59 2.99 -3.70
N GLY A 267 -0.62 3.97 -4.63
CA GLY A 267 -1.64 5.00 -4.64
C GLY A 267 -1.31 6.19 -5.53
N VAL A 268 -1.87 7.33 -5.14
CA VAL A 268 -1.68 8.64 -5.79
C VAL A 268 -1.38 9.68 -4.71
N VAL A 269 -0.39 10.52 -4.95
CA VAL A 269 -0.15 11.71 -4.12
C VAL A 269 -0.86 12.90 -4.76
N ILE A 270 -1.70 13.55 -3.98
CA ILE A 270 -2.44 14.76 -4.36
C ILE A 270 -1.77 15.93 -3.65
N LYS A 271 -1.39 16.95 -4.39
CA LYS A 271 -0.78 18.17 -3.88
C LYS A 271 -1.55 19.38 -4.39
N ILE A 272 -1.50 20.50 -3.66
CA ILE A 272 -1.87 21.80 -4.24
C ILE A 272 -0.81 22.14 -5.27
N ASN A 273 -1.22 22.42 -6.54
CA ASN A 273 -0.28 22.67 -7.62
C ASN A 273 0.58 23.93 -7.38
N CYS A 274 0.02 24.98 -6.80
CA CYS A 274 0.75 26.19 -6.42
C CYS A 274 1.58 25.97 -5.14
N LYS A 275 2.91 25.84 -5.28
CA LYS A 275 3.83 25.56 -4.15
C LYS A 275 3.80 26.64 -3.05
N PRO A 276 3.81 27.96 -3.35
CA PRO A 276 3.67 28.98 -2.30
C PRO A 276 2.36 28.86 -1.52
N LEU A 277 1.25 28.55 -2.20
CA LEU A 277 -0.04 28.33 -1.57
C LEU A 277 -0.02 27.09 -0.67
N ALA A 278 0.54 25.98 -1.14
CA ALA A 278 0.73 24.78 -0.35
C ALA A 278 1.59 25.05 0.91
N ALA A 279 2.69 25.80 0.75
CA ALA A 279 3.60 26.17 1.83
C ALA A 279 2.92 27.04 2.90
N SER A 280 1.98 27.91 2.54
CA SER A 280 1.23 28.75 3.47
C SER A 280 0.40 27.97 4.50
N LEU A 281 0.03 26.72 4.19
CA LEU A 281 -0.66 25.82 5.11
C LEU A 281 0.26 25.25 6.20
N GLY A 282 1.58 25.28 5.94
CA GLY A 282 2.60 24.69 6.80
C GLY A 282 2.53 23.16 6.85
N ALA A 283 3.14 22.61 7.88
CA ALA A 283 3.19 21.17 8.12
C ALA A 283 2.80 20.87 9.58
N THR A 284 2.40 19.63 9.83
CA THR A 284 2.43 19.04 11.17
C THR A 284 3.85 18.56 11.46
N GLU A 285 4.08 17.97 12.60
CA GLU A 285 5.37 17.35 12.91
C GLU A 285 5.76 16.28 11.86
N HIS A 286 4.79 15.57 11.29
CA HIS A 286 5.00 14.43 10.42
C HIS A 286 4.58 14.64 8.96
N HIS A 287 3.63 15.56 8.68
CA HIS A 287 3.00 15.67 7.36
C HIS A 287 2.86 17.11 6.88
N PRO A 288 3.20 17.42 5.60
CA PRO A 288 2.82 18.66 4.96
C PRO A 288 1.30 18.73 4.81
N LYS A 289 0.69 19.90 5.13
CA LYS A 289 -0.76 20.08 5.06
C LYS A 289 -1.29 20.30 3.65
N GLY A 290 -0.41 20.73 2.73
CA GLY A 290 -0.73 20.97 1.32
C GLY A 290 -0.73 19.73 0.44
N SER A 291 -0.59 18.52 1.03
CA SER A 291 -0.62 17.26 0.28
C SER A 291 -1.24 16.12 1.08
N ILE A 292 -1.81 15.15 0.35
CA ILE A 292 -2.36 13.91 0.90
C ILE A 292 -2.05 12.75 -0.04
N ALA A 293 -1.84 11.56 0.51
CA ALA A 293 -1.64 10.34 -0.25
C ALA A 293 -2.90 9.47 -0.21
N TYR A 294 -3.57 9.34 -1.32
CA TYR A 294 -4.66 8.38 -1.50
C TYR A 294 -4.05 7.01 -1.78
N LYS A 295 -4.30 6.04 -0.91
CA LYS A 295 -3.90 4.66 -1.09
C LYS A 295 -5.01 3.89 -1.79
N PHE A 296 -4.66 3.17 -2.85
CA PHE A 296 -5.62 2.29 -3.50
C PHE A 296 -6.13 1.25 -2.50
N SER A 297 -7.40 0.91 -2.63
CA SER A 297 -7.96 -0.21 -1.89
C SER A 297 -7.22 -1.50 -2.26
N VAL A 298 -7.03 -2.35 -1.26
CA VAL A 298 -6.44 -3.68 -1.48
C VAL A 298 -7.33 -4.46 -2.44
N GLN A 299 -6.78 -4.91 -3.56
CA GLN A 299 -7.50 -5.84 -4.42
C GLN A 299 -7.72 -7.15 -3.67
N LYS A 300 -8.98 -7.51 -3.54
CA LYS A 300 -9.39 -8.72 -2.86
C LYS A 300 -10.05 -9.68 -3.85
N LYS A 301 -9.80 -10.96 -3.66
CA LYS A 301 -10.40 -12.05 -4.45
C LYS A 301 -10.96 -13.11 -3.51
N ILE A 302 -11.95 -13.82 -4.01
CA ILE A 302 -12.55 -14.93 -3.28
C ILE A 302 -11.85 -16.21 -3.74
N THR A 303 -11.44 -17.02 -2.78
CA THR A 303 -10.83 -18.34 -3.01
C THR A 303 -11.22 -19.31 -1.90
N ARG A 304 -10.92 -20.59 -2.11
CA ARG A 304 -11.22 -21.66 -1.15
C ARG A 304 -9.97 -22.04 -0.36
N VAL A 305 -10.14 -22.28 0.93
CA VAL A 305 -9.10 -22.86 1.79
C VAL A 305 -9.04 -24.36 1.54
N ILE A 306 -7.89 -24.86 1.09
CA ILE A 306 -7.66 -26.29 0.85
C ILE A 306 -7.34 -26.99 2.16
N ARG A 307 -6.38 -26.44 2.94
CA ARG A 307 -5.92 -26.95 4.23
C ARG A 307 -5.31 -25.84 5.07
N ILE A 308 -5.16 -26.11 6.37
CA ILE A 308 -4.50 -25.19 7.31
C ILE A 308 -3.37 -25.95 8.00
N ASP A 309 -2.14 -25.48 7.84
CA ASP A 309 -0.97 -26.02 8.52
C ASP A 309 -0.52 -25.03 9.61
N VAL A 310 0.07 -25.55 10.68
CA VAL A 310 0.67 -24.73 11.74
C VAL A 310 2.18 -24.86 11.64
N SER A 311 2.87 -23.83 11.17
CA SER A 311 4.31 -23.77 11.19
C SER A 311 4.81 -23.40 12.58
N ILE A 312 5.89 -24.09 13.03
CA ILE A 312 6.52 -23.80 14.31
C ILE A 312 7.85 -23.10 14.00
N GLY A 313 7.97 -21.86 14.44
CA GLY A 313 9.21 -21.09 14.30
C GLY A 313 10.30 -21.59 15.26
N GLU A 314 11.56 -21.24 15.01
CA GLU A 314 12.73 -21.64 15.80
C GLU A 314 12.59 -21.36 17.31
N LYS A 315 11.81 -20.36 17.71
CA LYS A 315 11.53 -20.00 19.11
C LYS A 315 10.22 -20.59 19.66
N GLY A 316 9.68 -21.63 18.99
CA GLY A 316 8.43 -22.31 19.41
C GLY A 316 7.13 -21.55 19.13
N GLY A 317 7.17 -20.39 18.48
CA GLY A 317 5.99 -19.65 18.06
C GLY A 317 5.22 -20.42 16.98
N ARG A 318 3.90 -20.59 17.19
CA ARG A 318 3.00 -21.29 16.26
C ARG A 318 2.30 -20.30 15.36
N THR A 319 2.54 -20.41 14.05
CA THR A 319 1.92 -19.55 13.04
C THR A 319 1.06 -20.39 12.10
N PRO A 320 -0.27 -20.29 12.18
CA PRO A 320 -1.15 -21.00 11.25
C PRO A 320 -1.10 -20.33 9.86
N VAL A 321 -1.06 -21.18 8.82
CA VAL A 321 -1.02 -20.79 7.42
C VAL A 321 -2.13 -21.52 6.66
N ALA A 322 -3.02 -20.77 6.03
CA ALA A 322 -4.04 -21.31 5.15
C ALA A 322 -3.48 -21.53 3.75
N TYR A 323 -3.56 -22.74 3.21
CA TYR A 323 -3.31 -23.06 1.82
C TYR A 323 -4.60 -22.86 1.03
N LEU A 324 -4.51 -22.16 -0.09
CA LEU A 324 -5.64 -21.68 -0.88
C LEU A 324 -5.65 -22.32 -2.26
N GLU A 325 -6.83 -22.46 -2.85
CA GLU A 325 -6.92 -22.63 -4.30
C GLU A 325 -6.21 -21.44 -4.95
N PRO A 326 -5.31 -21.69 -5.95
CA PRO A 326 -4.53 -20.60 -6.55
C PRO A 326 -5.41 -19.48 -7.09
N VAL A 327 -5.12 -18.25 -6.73
CA VAL A 327 -5.86 -17.07 -7.19
C VAL A 327 -4.89 -15.96 -7.59
N MET A 328 -5.15 -15.32 -8.74
CA MET A 328 -4.35 -14.21 -9.22
C MET A 328 -4.77 -12.89 -8.56
N ILE A 329 -3.86 -12.24 -7.83
CA ILE A 329 -4.05 -10.93 -7.21
C ILE A 329 -2.89 -10.04 -7.62
N MET A 330 -3.17 -8.94 -8.31
CA MET A 330 -2.15 -7.98 -8.78
C MET A 330 -1.01 -8.64 -9.58
N GLY A 331 -1.37 -9.59 -10.47
CA GLY A 331 -0.40 -10.30 -11.30
C GLY A 331 0.41 -11.38 -10.58
N ARG A 332 0.13 -11.65 -9.29
CA ARG A 332 0.77 -12.70 -8.49
C ARG A 332 -0.18 -13.86 -8.24
N GLU A 333 0.33 -15.07 -8.34
CA GLU A 333 -0.39 -16.27 -7.93
C GLU A 333 -0.28 -16.44 -6.41
N VAL A 334 -1.41 -16.32 -5.72
CA VAL A 334 -1.52 -16.50 -4.27
C VAL A 334 -2.03 -17.89 -3.98
N LYS A 335 -1.21 -18.71 -3.30
CA LYS A 335 -1.48 -20.10 -2.91
C LYS A 335 -1.61 -20.32 -1.40
N HIS A 336 -1.19 -19.35 -0.60
CA HIS A 336 -1.24 -19.44 0.87
C HIS A 336 -1.35 -18.05 1.47
N ALA A 337 -1.95 -17.97 2.65
CA ALA A 337 -2.07 -16.75 3.43
C ALA A 337 -1.81 -17.03 4.91
N SER A 338 -1.07 -16.15 5.58
CA SER A 338 -0.86 -16.24 7.03
C SER A 338 -2.15 -15.93 7.78
N LEU A 339 -2.43 -16.71 8.81
CA LEU A 339 -3.47 -16.45 9.79
C LEU A 339 -2.93 -15.78 11.07
N TYR A 340 -1.67 -15.34 11.04
CA TYR A 340 -0.91 -14.62 12.07
C TYR A 340 -0.72 -15.36 13.39
N SER A 341 -1.82 -15.69 14.10
CA SER A 341 -1.79 -16.39 15.39
C SER A 341 -3.03 -17.27 15.55
N GLU A 342 -2.97 -18.20 16.48
CA GLU A 342 -4.14 -19.04 16.82
C GLU A 342 -5.36 -18.21 17.23
N LYS A 343 -5.15 -17.09 17.94
CA LYS A 343 -6.21 -16.17 18.34
C LYS A 343 -6.90 -15.54 17.13
N VAL A 344 -6.14 -14.99 16.20
CA VAL A 344 -6.68 -14.38 14.97
C VAL A 344 -7.35 -15.43 14.09
N TRP A 345 -6.80 -16.63 13.99
CA TRP A 345 -7.41 -17.74 13.29
C TRP A 345 -8.79 -18.11 13.86
N GLN A 346 -8.90 -18.23 15.20
CA GLN A 346 -10.16 -18.50 15.88
C GLN A 346 -11.18 -17.37 15.68
N GLU A 347 -10.76 -16.12 15.79
CA GLU A 347 -11.62 -14.94 15.57
C GLU A 347 -12.14 -14.86 14.12
N LEU A 348 -11.34 -15.23 13.13
CA LEU A 348 -11.74 -15.30 11.73
C LEU A 348 -12.67 -16.47 11.44
N GLY A 349 -12.62 -17.54 12.22
CA GLY A 349 -13.40 -18.75 12.01
C GLY A 349 -13.08 -19.49 10.71
N VAL A 350 -11.83 -19.38 10.23
CA VAL A 350 -11.38 -20.06 9.00
C VAL A 350 -11.23 -21.54 9.25
N THR A 351 -11.83 -22.35 8.39
CA THR A 351 -11.71 -23.82 8.37
C THR A 351 -11.36 -24.32 6.98
N GLU A 352 -10.91 -25.55 6.87
CA GLU A 352 -10.72 -26.19 5.57
C GLU A 352 -12.03 -26.23 4.79
N GLY A 353 -11.97 -25.94 3.50
CA GLY A 353 -13.13 -25.78 2.62
C GLY A 353 -13.84 -24.43 2.71
N SER A 354 -13.49 -23.53 3.64
CA SER A 354 -14.06 -22.19 3.73
C SER A 354 -13.80 -21.39 2.46
N LEU A 355 -14.81 -20.65 1.99
CA LEU A 355 -14.63 -19.57 1.01
C LEU A 355 -14.20 -18.30 1.76
N VAL A 356 -13.08 -17.73 1.36
CA VAL A 356 -12.46 -16.59 2.03
C VAL A 356 -12.17 -15.47 1.05
N GLU A 357 -12.25 -14.24 1.52
CA GLU A 357 -11.78 -13.06 0.81
C GLU A 357 -10.31 -12.83 1.16
N VAL A 358 -9.42 -12.97 0.19
CA VAL A 358 -7.97 -12.81 0.33
C VAL A 358 -7.48 -11.61 -0.47
N GLY A 359 -6.52 -10.87 0.06
CA GLY A 359 -5.85 -9.75 -0.61
C GLY A 359 -4.40 -9.63 -0.15
N LEU A 360 -3.63 -8.76 -0.79
CA LEU A 360 -2.23 -8.53 -0.46
C LEU A 360 -2.09 -7.32 0.46
N THR A 361 -1.64 -7.52 1.69
CA THR A 361 -1.27 -6.41 2.59
C THR A 361 0.06 -5.83 2.13
N ASN A 362 0.13 -4.50 1.99
CA ASN A 362 1.29 -3.79 1.44
C ASN A 362 1.75 -4.36 0.08
N ASP A 363 0.79 -4.86 -0.72
CA ASP A 363 0.98 -5.46 -2.05
C ASP A 363 1.91 -6.69 -2.08
N VAL A 364 2.29 -7.23 -0.93
CA VAL A 364 3.26 -8.32 -0.79
C VAL A 364 2.71 -9.53 -0.04
N THR A 365 2.14 -9.34 1.15
CA THR A 365 1.80 -10.44 2.05
C THR A 365 0.33 -10.82 1.92
N PRO A 366 0.01 -12.06 1.51
CA PRO A 366 -1.36 -12.53 1.45
C PRO A 366 -2.02 -12.57 2.84
N LYS A 367 -3.22 -11.98 2.94
CA LYS A 367 -4.03 -11.92 4.15
C LYS A 367 -5.46 -12.33 3.85
N ILE A 368 -6.06 -13.12 4.74
CA ILE A 368 -7.50 -13.37 4.75
C ILE A 368 -8.18 -12.21 5.49
N TYR A 369 -9.09 -11.52 4.80
CA TYR A 369 -9.83 -10.37 5.34
C TYR A 369 -11.12 -10.78 6.03
N ARG A 370 -11.80 -11.79 5.47
CA ARG A 370 -13.03 -12.35 6.06
C ARG A 370 -13.34 -13.73 5.48
N VAL A 371 -14.12 -14.49 6.22
CA VAL A 371 -14.77 -15.72 5.75
C VAL A 371 -16.11 -15.36 5.13
N ILE A 372 -16.37 -15.85 3.92
CA ILE A 372 -17.64 -15.65 3.22
C ILE A 372 -18.61 -16.77 3.57
N SER A 373 -18.11 -18.01 3.56
CA SER A 373 -18.87 -19.18 4.00
C SER A 373 -17.93 -20.26 4.51
N THR A 374 -18.38 -21.00 5.52
CA THR A 374 -17.75 -22.22 5.99
C THR A 374 -18.48 -23.42 5.44
N PRO A 375 -17.82 -24.57 5.20
CA PRO A 375 -18.52 -25.78 4.82
C PRO A 375 -19.48 -26.17 5.94
N THR A 376 -20.74 -26.45 5.59
CA THR A 376 -21.68 -27.05 6.52
C THR A 376 -21.20 -28.48 6.77
N VAL A 377 -20.65 -28.73 7.94
CA VAL A 377 -20.34 -30.11 8.36
C VAL A 377 -21.68 -30.82 8.51
N LEU A 378 -22.08 -31.59 7.51
CA LEU A 378 -23.09 -32.61 7.67
C LEU A 378 -22.48 -33.60 8.68
N ARG A 379 -22.84 -33.48 9.97
CA ARG A 379 -22.60 -34.56 10.94
C ARG A 379 -23.27 -35.78 10.37
N GLN A 380 -22.48 -36.74 9.86
CA GLN A 380 -22.93 -38.09 9.69
C GLN A 380 -23.39 -38.55 11.09
N ALA A 381 -24.70 -38.62 11.27
CA ALA A 381 -25.29 -39.30 12.42
C ALA A 381 -24.79 -40.75 12.35
N GLN A 382 -23.96 -41.16 13.30
CA GLN A 382 -23.69 -42.54 13.56
C GLN A 382 -25.05 -43.16 13.86
N GLU A 383 -25.49 -44.07 13.00
CA GLU A 383 -26.67 -44.90 13.27
C GLU A 383 -26.40 -45.72 14.56
N PRO A 384 -27.27 -45.61 15.55
CA PRO A 384 -27.27 -46.62 16.64
C PRO A 384 -27.87 -47.90 16.12
N CYS A 385 -27.19 -49.02 16.38
CA CYS A 385 -27.64 -50.36 16.12
C CYS A 385 -29.11 -50.57 16.51
N ALA A 386 -29.81 -51.25 15.63
CA ALA A 386 -31.20 -51.63 15.73
C ALA A 386 -31.52 -52.46 16.99
N VAL A 387 -32.60 -52.05 17.69
CA VAL A 387 -33.41 -52.96 18.50
C VAL A 387 -34.85 -52.83 18.00
N SER A 388 -35.39 -53.95 17.59
CA SER A 388 -36.72 -54.21 17.08
C SER A 388 -37.85 -53.78 18.02
N GLY A 389 -38.94 -53.20 17.49
CA GLY A 389 -40.19 -52.99 18.22
C GLY A 389 -41.21 -52.15 17.44
N SER A 390 -42.07 -52.85 16.75
CA SER A 390 -43.42 -52.60 16.18
C SER A 390 -44.15 -51.29 16.38
N SER A 391 -44.75 -50.86 15.26
CA SER A 391 -46.09 -50.35 14.95
C SER A 391 -46.41 -48.87 14.95
N ALA A 392 -46.89 -48.48 13.77
CA ALA A 392 -48.04 -47.62 13.42
C ALA A 392 -47.81 -46.09 13.23
N GLY A 393 -48.11 -45.65 12.02
CA GLY A 393 -48.88 -44.43 11.74
C GLY A 393 -48.13 -43.28 11.03
N SER A 394 -48.17 -43.32 9.69
CA SER A 394 -48.42 -42.24 8.70
C SER A 394 -48.00 -40.80 9.03
N GLU A 395 -47.15 -40.24 8.24
CA GLU A 395 -47.42 -39.25 7.19
C GLU A 395 -46.09 -38.70 6.62
N THR A 396 -45.76 -39.22 5.44
CA THR A 396 -44.64 -38.73 4.64
C THR A 396 -45.17 -37.58 3.74
N VAL A 397 -44.93 -36.36 4.12
CA VAL A 397 -45.01 -35.23 3.16
C VAL A 397 -43.66 -35.15 2.44
N SER A 398 -43.76 -35.49 1.17
CA SER A 398 -42.68 -35.68 0.22
C SER A 398 -41.75 -34.47 0.09
N ASN A 399 -40.46 -34.71 0.27
CA ASN A 399 -39.35 -33.75 -0.03
C ASN A 399 -39.27 -33.37 -1.54
N ASP A 400 -40.04 -34.03 -2.39
CA ASP A 400 -40.05 -33.81 -3.83
C ASP A 400 -40.73 -32.50 -4.22
N GLU A 401 -41.72 -32.02 -3.45
CA GLU A 401 -42.46 -30.80 -3.74
C GLU A 401 -41.62 -29.53 -3.40
N LYS A 402 -40.80 -29.58 -2.38
CA LYS A 402 -39.85 -28.49 -2.07
C LYS A 402 -38.69 -28.41 -3.08
N MET A 403 -38.21 -29.53 -3.58
CA MET A 403 -37.15 -29.57 -4.60
C MET A 403 -37.66 -29.06 -5.94
N ARG A 404 -38.90 -29.40 -6.34
CA ARG A 404 -39.52 -28.88 -7.58
C ARG A 404 -39.76 -27.36 -7.54
N LYS A 405 -40.10 -26.78 -6.39
CA LYS A 405 -40.22 -25.33 -6.22
C LYS A 405 -38.89 -24.59 -6.31
N VAL A 406 -37.79 -25.17 -5.75
CA VAL A 406 -36.46 -24.59 -5.85
C VAL A 406 -35.92 -24.64 -7.28
N ILE A 407 -36.12 -25.75 -8.00
CA ILE A 407 -35.72 -25.89 -9.41
C ILE A 407 -36.50 -24.92 -10.31
N ALA A 408 -37.79 -24.69 -10.04
CA ALA A 408 -38.60 -23.74 -10.80
C ALA A 408 -38.15 -22.27 -10.58
N ILE A 409 -37.72 -21.89 -9.36
CA ILE A 409 -37.23 -20.55 -9.05
C ILE A 409 -35.85 -20.33 -9.68
N VAL A 410 -34.93 -21.31 -9.61
CA VAL A 410 -33.62 -21.22 -10.24
C VAL A 410 -33.72 -21.15 -11.77
N GLY A 411 -34.65 -21.92 -12.37
CA GLY A 411 -34.94 -21.86 -13.80
C GLY A 411 -35.49 -20.50 -14.26
N ALA A 412 -36.40 -19.88 -13.49
CA ALA A 412 -36.97 -18.58 -13.81
C ALA A 412 -35.91 -17.46 -13.71
N VAL A 413 -35.01 -17.49 -12.72
CA VAL A 413 -33.93 -16.52 -12.58
C VAL A 413 -32.91 -16.65 -13.71
N ALA A 414 -32.56 -17.88 -14.12
CA ALA A 414 -31.64 -18.11 -15.23
C ALA A 414 -32.22 -17.61 -16.57
N ILE A 415 -33.54 -17.84 -16.84
CA ILE A 415 -34.17 -17.34 -18.04
C ILE A 415 -34.25 -15.81 -18.04
N THR A 416 -34.50 -15.18 -16.89
CA THR A 416 -34.57 -13.71 -16.77
C THR A 416 -33.18 -13.08 -17.02
N LEU A 417 -32.12 -13.68 -16.50
CA LEU A 417 -30.73 -13.23 -16.74
C LEU A 417 -30.28 -13.43 -18.18
N LEU A 418 -30.73 -14.53 -18.84
CA LEU A 418 -30.44 -14.77 -20.25
C LEU A 418 -31.18 -13.75 -21.14
N MET A 419 -32.43 -13.39 -20.81
CA MET A 419 -33.17 -12.35 -21.51
C MET A 419 -32.51 -10.98 -21.36
N ILE A 420 -32.08 -10.60 -20.18
CA ILE A 420 -31.37 -9.34 -19.94
C ILE A 420 -30.03 -9.32 -20.72
N TYR A 421 -29.31 -10.44 -20.77
CA TYR A 421 -28.06 -10.56 -21.53
C TYR A 421 -28.29 -10.45 -23.05
N PHE A 422 -29.34 -11.12 -23.58
CA PHE A 422 -29.70 -11.04 -25.02
C PHE A 422 -30.23 -9.67 -25.43
N PHE A 423 -31.03 -9.02 -24.58
CA PHE A 423 -31.56 -7.66 -24.86
C PHE A 423 -30.50 -6.57 -24.65
N GLY A 424 -29.46 -6.80 -23.80
CA GLY A 424 -28.34 -5.90 -23.67
C GLY A 424 -27.34 -5.93 -24.83
N LEU A 425 -27.28 -7.03 -25.61
CA LEU A 425 -26.46 -7.18 -26.80
C LEU A 425 -27.10 -6.60 -28.08
N LEU A 426 -28.39 -6.42 -28.11
CA LEU A 426 -29.12 -5.77 -29.20
C LEU A 426 -29.31 -4.30 -28.83
N GLY A 427 -28.34 -3.44 -29.23
CA GLY A 427 -28.39 -2.01 -28.98
C GLY A 427 -29.68 -1.32 -29.47
N PRO A 428 -29.91 -0.04 -29.13
CA PRO A 428 -31.15 0.67 -29.30
C PRO A 428 -31.72 0.77 -30.74
N ALA A 429 -30.98 0.26 -31.73
CA ALA A 429 -31.40 0.27 -33.12
C ALA A 429 -32.52 -0.73 -33.48
N VAL A 430 -32.84 -1.71 -32.63
CA VAL A 430 -33.87 -2.73 -32.91
C VAL A 430 -35.23 -2.37 -32.32
N PHE A 431 -35.29 -1.42 -31.37
CA PHE A 431 -36.54 -0.97 -30.75
C PHE A 431 -37.45 -0.16 -31.72
N GLY A 432 -36.87 0.42 -32.78
CA GLY A 432 -37.61 1.20 -33.77
C GLY A 432 -38.41 0.35 -34.80
N LEU A 433 -38.05 -0.92 -34.97
CA LEU A 433 -38.70 -1.79 -36.00
C LEU A 433 -39.83 -2.66 -35.46
N LEU A 434 -39.93 -2.87 -34.15
CA LEU A 434 -41.02 -3.66 -33.55
C LEU A 434 -42.19 -2.80 -33.03
N ALA A 435 -41.98 -1.52 -32.79
CA ALA A 435 -43.06 -0.61 -32.38
C ALA A 435 -43.87 -0.07 -33.58
N GLY A 436 -43.38 -0.18 -34.81
CA GLY A 436 -44.06 0.26 -36.04
C GLY A 436 -45.03 -0.76 -36.66
N GLY A 437 -45.03 -2.02 -36.16
CA GLY A 437 -45.81 -3.13 -36.74
C GLY A 437 -47.15 -3.44 -36.04
N ILE A 438 -47.47 -2.82 -34.89
CA ILE A 438 -48.68 -3.15 -34.09
C ILE A 438 -49.79 -2.08 -34.19
N LEU A 439 -49.61 -1.03 -34.98
CA LEU A 439 -50.63 0.04 -35.15
C LEU A 439 -51.19 0.13 -36.58
N LYS A 440 -51.19 -0.94 -37.36
CA LYS A 440 -52.00 -1.09 -38.57
C LYS A 440 -52.44 -2.55 -38.70
N GLY A 441 -53.57 -2.85 -38.12
CA GLY A 441 -54.31 -4.08 -38.28
C GLY A 441 -55.53 -4.07 -37.36
#